data_ba96beb067826907e8c5263653949a26
#
_entry.id   ba96beb067826907e8c5263653949a26
#
_cell.length_a   1.000
_cell.length_b   1.000
_cell.length_c   1.000
_cell.angle_alpha   90.00
_cell.angle_beta   90.00
_cell.angle_gamma   90.00
#
_symmetry.space_group_name_H-M   'P 1'
#
loop_
_entity.id
_entity.type
_entity.pdbx_description
1 polymer ?
#
loop_
_entity_poly.entity_id
_entity_poly.type
_entity_poly.pdbx_seq_one_letter_code
_entity_poly.pdbx_strand_id
1 'polypeptide(L)'
;MHLRIITFLLLIIGLGACSTKKNTAINRAYHNTTSRYNGYFNARELMKERVQTLRDQHKDDYSQRLPIFIYPDEKQSQSMYDDMDVVIEKCSEVIERHSMYIRRQEKVKWIDDSYFLIGKARFYKQEYGLAEETFLYVYQAYKKIPERYQGLNWLIKTYIEDKEWDKAEEFLDLGESEYNKIPEEFKGMFNAVYADYYLKRDKDVPKAIERLENALKFTDDKFHSRRYTYVLAQLYHEQREYAPAMRYYRSILKMNPDYTMRFNAKISLAMAFDVSG
;
A
#
# COMPACT_ATOMS: atom_id res chain seq x y z
N MET A 1 -39.29 -23.77 -35.87
CA MET A 1 -38.31 -22.99 -36.65
C MET A 1 -37.88 -21.72 -35.94
N HIS A 2 -38.80 -20.93 -35.41
CA HIS A 2 -38.48 -19.66 -34.70
C HIS A 2 -37.60 -19.82 -33.46
N LEU A 3 -37.82 -20.84 -32.63
CA LEU A 3 -37.03 -21.08 -31.42
C LEU A 3 -35.55 -21.38 -31.73
N ARG A 4 -35.27 -22.15 -32.78
CA ARG A 4 -33.89 -22.45 -33.22
C ARG A 4 -33.18 -21.20 -33.78
N ILE A 5 -33.93 -20.31 -34.46
CA ILE A 5 -33.40 -19.03 -34.97
C ILE A 5 -33.06 -18.09 -33.78
N ILE A 6 -33.94 -18.02 -32.78
CA ILE A 6 -33.73 -17.21 -31.58
C ILE A 6 -32.50 -17.72 -30.78
N THR A 7 -32.35 -19.05 -30.61
CA THR A 7 -31.21 -19.66 -29.94
C THR A 7 -29.91 -19.38 -30.70
N PHE A 8 -29.93 -19.44 -32.03
CA PHE A 8 -28.77 -19.15 -32.88
C PHE A 8 -28.39 -17.67 -32.85
N LEU A 9 -29.38 -16.75 -32.83
CA LEU A 9 -29.17 -15.32 -32.67
C LEU A 9 -28.58 -14.98 -31.29
N LEU A 10 -29.07 -15.61 -30.23
CA LEU A 10 -28.53 -15.45 -28.87
C LEU A 10 -27.08 -15.95 -28.77
N LEU A 11 -26.74 -17.05 -29.46
CA LEU A 11 -25.38 -17.57 -29.52
C LEU A 11 -24.40 -16.60 -30.24
N ILE A 12 -24.85 -15.99 -31.35
CA ILE A 12 -24.05 -15.02 -32.11
C ILE A 12 -23.84 -13.73 -31.33
N ILE A 13 -24.83 -13.27 -30.56
CA ILE A 13 -24.71 -12.09 -29.68
C ILE A 13 -23.70 -12.38 -28.56
N GLY A 14 -23.66 -13.61 -28.01
CA GLY A 14 -22.68 -14.04 -27.01
C GLY A 14 -21.22 -14.00 -27.49
N LEU A 15 -20.96 -14.35 -28.76
CA LEU A 15 -19.62 -14.33 -29.34
C LEU A 15 -19.08 -12.92 -29.62
N GLY A 16 -19.94 -11.90 -29.73
CA GLY A 16 -19.53 -10.51 -29.92
C GLY A 16 -19.13 -9.78 -28.62
N ALA A 17 -19.52 -10.31 -27.46
CA ALA A 17 -19.25 -9.68 -26.14
C ALA A 17 -17.83 -9.84 -25.61
N CYS A 18 -17.03 -10.72 -26.23
CA CYS A 18 -15.66 -11.02 -25.77
C CYS A 18 -14.56 -10.17 -26.44
N SER A 19 -14.91 -9.12 -27.18
CA SER A 19 -13.92 -8.32 -27.90
C SER A 19 -13.39 -7.15 -27.06
N THR A 20 -12.10 -7.17 -26.72
CA THR A 20 -11.38 -6.05 -26.07
C THR A 20 -11.16 -4.85 -27.00
N LYS A 21 -11.35 -5.02 -28.33
CA LYS A 21 -11.12 -3.98 -29.34
C LYS A 21 -12.33 -3.06 -29.57
N LYS A 22 -13.54 -3.47 -29.15
CA LYS A 22 -14.78 -2.73 -29.39
C LYS A 22 -15.28 -2.08 -28.10
N ASN A 23 -15.32 -0.74 -28.07
CA ASN A 23 -15.79 0.03 -26.91
C ASN A 23 -17.34 0.08 -26.87
N THR A 24 -17.99 -1.07 -26.67
CA THR A 24 -19.42 -1.14 -26.42
C THR A 24 -19.74 -1.24 -24.92
N ALA A 25 -20.96 -0.83 -24.50
CA ALA A 25 -21.38 -0.98 -23.11
C ALA A 25 -21.37 -2.45 -22.65
N ILE A 26 -21.75 -3.36 -23.53
CA ILE A 26 -21.80 -4.81 -23.26
C ILE A 26 -20.37 -5.34 -23.04
N ASN A 27 -19.41 -5.00 -23.91
CA ASN A 27 -18.02 -5.44 -23.75
C ASN A 27 -17.41 -4.90 -22.47
N ARG A 28 -17.62 -3.60 -22.16
CA ARG A 28 -17.15 -3.02 -20.89
C ARG A 28 -17.75 -3.72 -19.67
N ALA A 29 -19.06 -3.99 -19.68
CA ALA A 29 -19.72 -4.70 -18.59
C ALA A 29 -19.16 -6.11 -18.42
N TYR A 30 -19.01 -6.86 -19.49
CA TYR A 30 -18.43 -8.20 -19.48
C TYR A 30 -17.00 -8.19 -18.91
N HIS A 31 -16.10 -7.39 -19.49
CA HIS A 31 -14.70 -7.36 -19.07
C HIS A 31 -14.53 -6.83 -17.64
N ASN A 32 -15.31 -5.81 -17.22
CA ASN A 32 -15.27 -5.34 -15.83
C ASN A 32 -15.77 -6.40 -14.83
N THR A 33 -16.82 -7.16 -15.17
CA THR A 33 -17.34 -8.19 -14.28
C THR A 33 -16.40 -9.37 -14.19
N THR A 34 -15.94 -9.88 -15.35
CA THR A 34 -15.09 -11.08 -15.39
C THR A 34 -13.71 -10.82 -14.76
N SER A 35 -13.08 -9.68 -15.06
CA SER A 35 -11.80 -9.31 -14.48
C SER A 35 -11.87 -9.17 -12.95
N ARG A 36 -12.99 -8.59 -12.44
CA ARG A 36 -13.18 -8.41 -10.99
C ARG A 36 -13.24 -9.74 -10.25
N TYR A 37 -14.14 -10.63 -10.66
CA TYR A 37 -14.54 -11.76 -9.83
C TYR A 37 -13.66 -13.00 -10.00
N ASN A 38 -12.95 -13.17 -11.09
CA ASN A 38 -12.16 -14.38 -11.33
C ASN A 38 -10.67 -14.20 -11.02
N GLY A 39 -10.04 -13.20 -11.58
CA GLY A 39 -8.58 -13.00 -11.42
C GLY A 39 -8.23 -12.04 -10.30
N TYR A 40 -8.64 -10.78 -10.45
CA TYR A 40 -8.28 -9.71 -9.53
C TYR A 40 -8.71 -9.97 -8.08
N PHE A 41 -9.96 -10.39 -7.83
CA PHE A 41 -10.45 -10.63 -6.47
C PHE A 41 -9.61 -11.69 -5.75
N ASN A 42 -9.36 -12.83 -6.42
CA ASN A 42 -8.57 -13.90 -5.82
C ASN A 42 -7.11 -13.48 -5.54
N ALA A 43 -6.49 -12.74 -6.47
CA ALA A 43 -5.15 -12.18 -6.28
C ALA A 43 -5.10 -11.21 -5.09
N ARG A 44 -6.10 -10.34 -4.99
CA ARG A 44 -6.21 -9.37 -3.89
C ARG A 44 -6.38 -10.04 -2.52
N GLU A 45 -7.27 -11.03 -2.43
CA GLU A 45 -7.50 -11.74 -1.15
C GLU A 45 -6.26 -12.55 -0.74
N LEU A 46 -5.57 -13.21 -1.68
CA LEU A 46 -4.31 -13.90 -1.39
C LEU A 46 -3.23 -12.92 -0.89
N MET A 47 -3.03 -11.80 -1.58
CA MET A 47 -2.11 -10.74 -1.13
C MET A 47 -2.45 -10.25 0.27
N LYS A 48 -3.72 -9.99 0.54
CA LYS A 48 -4.20 -9.52 1.85
C LYS A 48 -3.92 -10.55 2.95
N GLU A 49 -4.22 -11.82 2.69
CA GLU A 49 -3.97 -12.92 3.63
C GLU A 49 -2.48 -13.02 3.96
N ARG A 50 -1.60 -12.98 2.95
CA ARG A 50 -0.16 -13.11 3.17
C ARG A 50 0.43 -11.92 3.92
N VAL A 51 0.01 -10.71 3.59
CA VAL A 51 0.42 -9.50 4.32
C VAL A 51 -0.10 -9.54 5.76
N GLN A 52 -1.31 -10.04 6.00
CA GLN A 52 -1.83 -10.21 7.35
C GLN A 52 -1.02 -11.26 8.13
N THR A 53 -0.73 -12.40 7.53
CA THR A 53 0.14 -13.45 8.13
C THR A 53 1.51 -12.89 8.51
N LEU A 54 2.14 -12.09 7.63
CA LEU A 54 3.41 -11.42 7.92
C LEU A 54 3.29 -10.52 9.16
N ARG A 55 2.22 -9.73 9.25
CA ARG A 55 1.96 -8.85 10.40
C ARG A 55 1.73 -9.62 11.70
N ASP A 56 0.99 -10.74 11.64
CA ASP A 56 0.66 -11.57 12.80
C ASP A 56 1.89 -12.33 13.33
N GLN A 57 2.83 -12.68 12.45
CA GLN A 57 4.09 -13.35 12.80
C GLN A 57 5.17 -12.36 13.25
N HIS A 58 5.04 -11.09 12.92
CA HIS A 58 6.02 -10.08 13.29
C HIS A 58 6.04 -9.85 14.81
N LYS A 59 7.23 -9.88 15.39
CA LYS A 59 7.46 -9.58 16.80
C LYS A 59 8.23 -8.28 16.94
N ASP A 60 7.55 -7.27 17.45
CA ASP A 60 8.16 -5.98 17.72
C ASP A 60 9.16 -6.08 18.88
N ASP A 61 10.34 -5.52 18.68
CA ASP A 61 11.33 -5.31 19.75
C ASP A 61 11.13 -3.90 20.34
N TYR A 62 10.45 -3.84 21.46
CA TYR A 62 10.15 -2.58 22.16
C TYR A 62 11.34 -1.98 22.90
N SER A 63 12.49 -2.66 22.96
CA SER A 63 13.73 -2.08 23.47
C SER A 63 14.36 -1.11 22.47
N GLN A 64 13.90 -1.14 21.22
CA GLN A 64 14.32 -0.27 20.14
C GLN A 64 13.13 0.50 19.57
N ARG A 65 13.42 1.51 18.75
CA ARG A 65 12.39 2.21 18.01
C ARG A 65 11.74 1.25 17.01
N LEU A 66 10.41 1.17 17.05
CA LEU A 66 9.66 0.36 16.09
C LEU A 66 9.80 0.92 14.67
N PRO A 67 9.89 0.06 13.65
CA PRO A 67 9.82 0.51 12.27
C PRO A 67 8.42 1.06 11.95
N ILE A 68 8.35 2.09 11.10
CA ILE A 68 7.07 2.66 10.65
C ILE A 68 6.25 1.63 9.88
N PHE A 69 6.92 0.84 9.03
CA PHE A 69 6.30 -0.23 8.24
C PHE A 69 6.90 -1.59 8.59
N ILE A 70 6.08 -2.62 8.53
CA ILE A 70 6.53 -4.01 8.65
C ILE A 70 6.71 -4.57 7.25
N TYR A 71 7.94 -4.96 6.94
CA TYR A 71 8.30 -5.63 5.70
C TYR A 71 8.93 -7.01 6.01
N PRO A 72 8.88 -7.96 5.07
CA PRO A 72 9.51 -9.25 5.28
C PRO A 72 11.03 -9.11 5.28
N ASP A 73 11.71 -9.83 6.15
CA ASP A 73 13.12 -10.13 5.98
C ASP A 73 13.32 -11.09 4.79
N GLU A 74 14.58 -11.39 4.42
CA GLU A 74 14.89 -12.24 3.27
C GLU A 74 14.23 -13.63 3.37
N LYS A 75 14.26 -14.25 4.54
CA LYS A 75 13.67 -15.57 4.77
C LYS A 75 12.15 -15.54 4.68
N GLN A 76 11.53 -14.53 5.27
CA GLN A 76 10.09 -14.31 5.19
C GLN A 76 9.66 -14.01 3.75
N SER A 77 10.43 -13.19 3.03
CA SER A 77 10.21 -12.90 1.62
C SER A 77 10.23 -14.18 0.78
N GLN A 78 11.25 -15.02 0.95
CA GLN A 78 11.35 -16.31 0.25
C GLN A 78 10.13 -17.22 0.54
N SER A 79 9.62 -17.22 1.77
CA SER A 79 8.42 -17.99 2.13
C SER A 79 7.13 -17.50 1.48
N MET A 80 7.13 -16.30 0.95
CA MET A 80 5.99 -15.69 0.25
C MET A 80 6.06 -15.87 -1.28
N TYR A 81 7.18 -16.33 -1.84
CA TYR A 81 7.44 -16.31 -3.29
C TYR A 81 6.33 -17.00 -4.10
N ASP A 82 5.99 -18.23 -3.78
CA ASP A 82 4.98 -19.00 -4.53
C ASP A 82 3.62 -18.28 -4.55
N ASP A 83 3.20 -17.72 -3.43
CA ASP A 83 1.93 -16.99 -3.34
C ASP A 83 1.98 -15.66 -4.10
N MET A 84 3.11 -14.96 -4.05
CA MET A 84 3.30 -13.71 -4.81
C MET A 84 3.36 -13.99 -6.31
N ASP A 85 3.93 -15.12 -6.75
CA ASP A 85 3.91 -15.53 -8.15
C ASP A 85 2.49 -15.85 -8.62
N VAL A 86 1.68 -16.49 -7.79
CA VAL A 86 0.25 -16.68 -8.09
C VAL A 86 -0.49 -15.34 -8.21
N VAL A 87 -0.18 -14.36 -7.37
CA VAL A 87 -0.76 -12.99 -7.49
C VAL A 87 -0.37 -12.36 -8.81
N ILE A 88 0.92 -12.42 -9.18
CA ILE A 88 1.44 -11.87 -10.44
C ILE A 88 0.78 -12.55 -11.64
N GLU A 89 0.72 -13.89 -11.65
CA GLU A 89 0.09 -14.67 -12.73
C GLU A 89 -1.38 -14.28 -12.92
N LYS A 90 -2.18 -14.31 -11.85
CA LYS A 90 -3.60 -13.95 -11.91
C LYS A 90 -3.84 -12.52 -12.40
N CYS A 91 -3.07 -11.57 -11.91
CA CYS A 91 -3.18 -10.17 -12.35
C CYS A 91 -2.73 -9.99 -13.80
N SER A 92 -1.68 -10.70 -14.23
CA SER A 92 -1.20 -10.68 -15.62
C SER A 92 -2.25 -11.26 -16.58
N GLU A 93 -2.91 -12.37 -16.20
CA GLU A 93 -4.03 -12.91 -16.96
C GLU A 93 -5.20 -11.94 -17.06
N VAL A 94 -5.52 -11.21 -15.98
CA VAL A 94 -6.57 -10.17 -16.02
C VAL A 94 -6.21 -9.07 -17.01
N ILE A 95 -4.98 -8.59 -17.01
CA ILE A 95 -4.50 -7.56 -17.91
C ILE A 95 -4.55 -8.06 -19.36
N GLU A 96 -3.98 -9.23 -19.63
CA GLU A 96 -3.91 -9.80 -20.99
C GLU A 96 -5.29 -10.04 -21.60
N ARG A 97 -6.21 -10.63 -20.83
CA ARG A 97 -7.51 -11.06 -21.32
C ARG A 97 -8.57 -9.98 -21.31
N HIS A 98 -8.43 -8.96 -20.46
CA HIS A 98 -9.52 -8.02 -20.19
C HIS A 98 -9.16 -6.55 -20.43
N SER A 99 -7.90 -6.16 -20.63
CA SER A 99 -7.55 -4.77 -20.91
C SER A 99 -8.22 -4.29 -22.20
N MET A 100 -8.92 -3.17 -22.08
CA MET A 100 -9.58 -2.45 -23.18
C MET A 100 -8.95 -1.06 -23.33
N TYR A 101 -7.68 -1.02 -23.73
CA TYR A 101 -6.96 0.24 -23.94
C TYR A 101 -7.34 0.87 -25.28
N ILE A 102 -8.35 1.77 -25.25
CA ILE A 102 -8.95 2.37 -26.44
C ILE A 102 -8.84 3.89 -26.36
N ARG A 103 -8.30 4.52 -27.41
CA ARG A 103 -8.08 5.97 -27.51
C ARG A 103 -7.26 6.52 -26.33
N ARG A 104 -6.16 5.83 -26.00
CA ARG A 104 -5.26 6.17 -24.89
C ARG A 104 -5.92 6.19 -23.51
N GLN A 105 -6.96 5.38 -23.33
CA GLN A 105 -7.64 5.23 -22.04
C GLN A 105 -7.98 3.77 -21.79
N GLU A 106 -7.67 3.27 -20.62
CA GLU A 106 -8.18 1.99 -20.14
C GLU A 106 -9.67 2.12 -19.81
N LYS A 107 -10.47 1.12 -20.20
CA LYS A 107 -11.92 1.11 -20.02
C LYS A 107 -12.39 0.08 -18.98
N VAL A 108 -11.49 -0.78 -18.54
CA VAL A 108 -11.74 -1.78 -17.50
C VAL A 108 -11.09 -1.31 -16.20
N LYS A 109 -11.88 -1.14 -15.15
CA LYS A 109 -11.48 -0.53 -13.89
C LYS A 109 -10.41 -1.30 -13.09
N TRP A 110 -10.30 -2.60 -13.33
CA TRP A 110 -9.46 -3.49 -12.53
C TRP A 110 -8.06 -3.71 -13.11
N ILE A 111 -7.73 -3.02 -14.19
CA ILE A 111 -6.44 -3.18 -14.86
C ILE A 111 -5.34 -2.43 -14.12
N ASP A 112 -5.59 -1.18 -13.73
CA ASP A 112 -4.68 -0.39 -12.89
C ASP A 112 -4.47 -1.04 -11.52
N ASP A 113 -5.55 -1.49 -10.87
CA ASP A 113 -5.50 -2.28 -9.65
C ASP A 113 -4.67 -3.56 -9.80
N SER A 114 -4.76 -4.25 -10.96
CA SER A 114 -3.97 -5.45 -11.25
C SER A 114 -2.48 -5.13 -11.38
N TYR A 115 -2.11 -4.08 -12.10
CA TYR A 115 -0.72 -3.61 -12.13
C TYR A 115 -0.21 -3.24 -10.74
N PHE A 116 -1.04 -2.56 -9.95
CA PHE A 116 -0.69 -2.19 -8.59
C PHE A 116 -0.43 -3.42 -7.70
N LEU A 117 -1.25 -4.48 -7.79
CA LEU A 117 -1.02 -5.73 -7.08
C LEU A 117 0.24 -6.45 -7.53
N ILE A 118 0.56 -6.44 -8.85
CA ILE A 118 1.83 -6.98 -9.38
C ILE A 118 3.02 -6.24 -8.74
N GLY A 119 2.98 -4.91 -8.72
CA GLY A 119 4.03 -4.12 -8.07
C GLY A 119 4.22 -4.47 -6.60
N LYS A 120 3.11 -4.63 -5.85
CA LYS A 120 3.17 -5.06 -4.44
C LYS A 120 3.74 -6.47 -4.29
N ALA A 121 3.33 -7.42 -5.13
CA ALA A 121 3.84 -8.78 -5.08
C ALA A 121 5.37 -8.81 -5.30
N ARG A 122 5.86 -8.08 -6.30
CA ARG A 122 7.29 -7.91 -6.55
C ARG A 122 8.02 -7.25 -5.38
N PHE A 123 7.44 -6.21 -4.78
CA PHE A 123 7.99 -5.57 -3.59
C PHE A 123 8.15 -6.56 -2.42
N TYR A 124 7.12 -7.37 -2.12
CA TYR A 124 7.19 -8.39 -1.06
C TYR A 124 8.15 -9.54 -1.38
N LYS A 125 8.42 -9.79 -2.65
CA LYS A 125 9.51 -10.68 -3.10
C LYS A 125 10.89 -10.02 -3.05
N GLN A 126 10.99 -8.74 -2.67
CA GLN A 126 12.22 -7.94 -2.74
C GLN A 126 12.81 -7.83 -4.16
N GLU A 127 11.99 -8.01 -5.18
CA GLU A 127 12.32 -7.74 -6.59
C GLU A 127 12.14 -6.24 -6.88
N TYR A 128 12.93 -5.40 -6.19
CA TYR A 128 12.70 -3.95 -6.15
C TYR A 128 12.78 -3.28 -7.51
N GLY A 129 13.70 -3.67 -8.39
CA GLY A 129 13.78 -3.13 -9.75
C GLY A 129 12.50 -3.37 -10.58
N LEU A 130 11.90 -4.56 -10.47
CA LEU A 130 10.64 -4.87 -11.15
C LEU A 130 9.43 -4.20 -10.49
N ALA A 131 9.47 -4.02 -9.16
CA ALA A 131 8.46 -3.27 -8.43
C ALA A 131 8.49 -1.78 -8.82
N GLU A 132 9.69 -1.18 -8.91
CA GLU A 132 9.93 0.18 -9.40
C GLU A 132 9.27 0.40 -10.77
N GLU A 133 9.63 -0.43 -11.77
CA GLU A 133 9.08 -0.33 -13.12
C GLU A 133 7.54 -0.37 -13.11
N THR A 134 6.98 -1.27 -12.31
CA THR A 134 5.52 -1.46 -12.24
C THR A 134 4.83 -0.27 -11.57
N PHE A 135 5.33 0.24 -10.44
CA PHE A 135 4.73 1.39 -9.77
C PHE A 135 4.94 2.69 -10.54
N LEU A 136 6.08 2.86 -11.19
CA LEU A 136 6.34 3.99 -12.07
C LEU A 136 5.35 4.00 -13.25
N TYR A 137 5.09 2.83 -13.83
CA TYR A 137 4.06 2.69 -14.87
C TYR A 137 2.68 3.09 -14.35
N VAL A 138 2.26 2.60 -13.18
CA VAL A 138 0.97 2.98 -12.57
C VAL A 138 0.89 4.50 -12.37
N TYR A 139 1.92 5.11 -11.80
CA TYR A 139 1.95 6.56 -11.57
C TYR A 139 1.87 7.37 -12.86
N GLN A 140 2.55 6.94 -13.93
CA GLN A 140 2.64 7.67 -15.19
C GLN A 140 1.45 7.41 -16.14
N ALA A 141 0.99 6.17 -16.23
CA ALA A 141 -0.06 5.79 -17.17
C ALA A 141 -1.45 6.26 -16.73
N TYR A 142 -1.68 6.26 -15.42
CA TYR A 142 -3.00 6.55 -14.84
C TYR A 142 -3.15 7.97 -14.27
N LYS A 143 -2.56 8.97 -14.93
CA LYS A 143 -2.53 10.39 -14.50
C LYS A 143 -3.89 11.01 -14.15
N LYS A 144 -4.98 10.43 -14.65
CA LYS A 144 -6.34 11.00 -14.48
C LYS A 144 -7.11 10.40 -13.32
N ILE A 145 -6.58 9.38 -12.67
CA ILE A 145 -7.24 8.71 -11.55
C ILE A 145 -6.46 8.94 -10.25
N PRO A 146 -7.18 9.10 -9.13
CA PRO A 146 -6.58 9.36 -7.82
C PRO A 146 -5.59 8.27 -7.37
N GLU A 147 -5.84 7.03 -7.74
CA GLU A 147 -5.07 5.83 -7.39
C GLU A 147 -3.61 5.88 -7.86
N ARG A 148 -3.28 6.78 -8.80
CA ARG A 148 -1.87 7.04 -9.18
C ARG A 148 -1.00 7.41 -7.97
N TYR A 149 -1.56 8.11 -6.99
CA TYR A 149 -0.83 8.50 -5.78
C TYR A 149 -0.58 7.33 -4.83
N GLN A 150 -1.40 6.30 -4.89
CA GLN A 150 -1.09 5.03 -4.24
C GLN A 150 0.15 4.38 -4.89
N GLY A 151 0.23 4.40 -6.23
CA GLY A 151 1.42 3.98 -6.98
C GLY A 151 2.66 4.79 -6.59
N LEU A 152 2.54 6.12 -6.47
CA LEU A 152 3.64 7.00 -6.02
C LEU A 152 4.12 6.62 -4.61
N ASN A 153 3.23 6.42 -3.65
CA ASN A 153 3.59 6.03 -2.30
C ASN A 153 4.37 4.70 -2.27
N TRP A 154 3.98 3.72 -3.06
CA TRP A 154 4.68 2.43 -3.12
C TRP A 154 5.98 2.51 -3.92
N LEU A 155 6.06 3.36 -4.93
CA LEU A 155 7.30 3.64 -5.65
C LEU A 155 8.37 4.21 -4.71
N ILE A 156 8.00 5.22 -3.90
CA ILE A 156 8.92 5.81 -2.93
C ILE A 156 9.33 4.78 -1.86
N LYS A 157 8.40 3.96 -1.37
CA LYS A 157 8.73 2.84 -0.47
C LYS A 157 9.75 1.89 -1.09
N THR A 158 9.59 1.58 -2.38
CA THR A 158 10.51 0.70 -3.11
C THR A 158 11.91 1.30 -3.14
N TYR A 159 12.05 2.58 -3.46
CA TYR A 159 13.34 3.26 -3.44
C TYR A 159 13.98 3.29 -2.05
N ILE A 160 13.19 3.51 -0.98
CA ILE A 160 13.69 3.52 0.40
C ILE A 160 14.22 2.13 0.79
N GLU A 161 13.51 1.05 0.45
CA GLU A 161 13.93 -0.32 0.77
C GLU A 161 15.14 -0.77 -0.07
N ASP A 162 15.22 -0.34 -1.33
CA ASP A 162 16.35 -0.59 -2.23
C ASP A 162 17.55 0.34 -1.97
N LYS A 163 17.40 1.32 -1.05
CA LYS A 163 18.40 2.33 -0.70
C LYS A 163 18.78 3.27 -1.86
N GLU A 164 17.92 3.41 -2.82
CA GLU A 164 18.03 4.38 -3.93
C GLU A 164 17.59 5.77 -3.44
N TRP A 165 18.40 6.36 -2.54
CA TRP A 165 18.04 7.55 -1.76
C TRP A 165 17.74 8.78 -2.62
N ASP A 166 18.50 8.99 -3.69
CA ASP A 166 18.34 10.15 -4.58
C ASP A 166 17.02 10.07 -5.34
N LYS A 167 16.65 8.86 -5.81
CA LYS A 167 15.32 8.63 -6.41
C LYS A 167 14.20 8.78 -5.39
N ALA A 168 14.38 8.27 -4.18
CA ALA A 168 13.39 8.46 -3.11
C ALA A 168 13.12 9.94 -2.85
N GLU A 169 14.17 10.76 -2.75
CA GLU A 169 14.08 12.20 -2.54
C GLU A 169 13.38 12.91 -3.71
N GLU A 170 13.79 12.62 -4.95
CA GLU A 170 13.15 13.18 -6.16
C GLU A 170 11.63 12.95 -6.16
N PHE A 171 11.18 11.72 -5.87
CA PHE A 171 9.75 11.38 -5.89
C PHE A 171 9.01 11.87 -4.63
N LEU A 172 9.69 12.06 -3.49
CA LEU A 172 9.14 12.76 -2.33
C LEU A 172 8.90 14.23 -2.63
N ASP A 173 9.86 14.91 -3.26
CA ASP A 173 9.74 16.32 -3.65
C ASP A 173 8.64 16.50 -4.72
N LEU A 174 8.56 15.58 -5.67
CA LEU A 174 7.47 15.55 -6.63
C LEU A 174 6.10 15.41 -5.94
N GLY A 175 5.97 14.48 -5.00
CA GLY A 175 4.76 14.30 -4.20
C GLY A 175 4.41 15.53 -3.37
N GLU A 176 5.40 16.20 -2.79
CA GLU A 176 5.22 17.46 -2.04
C GLU A 176 4.72 18.57 -2.96
N SER A 177 5.29 18.72 -4.15
CA SER A 177 4.84 19.70 -5.14
C SER A 177 3.39 19.48 -5.60
N GLU A 178 2.92 18.24 -5.54
CA GLU A 178 1.56 17.83 -5.87
C GLU A 178 0.66 17.59 -4.64
N TYR A 179 1.11 17.91 -3.41
CA TYR A 179 0.46 17.53 -2.16
C TYR A 179 -1.02 17.92 -2.09
N ASN A 180 -1.40 19.07 -2.62
CA ASN A 180 -2.79 19.52 -2.67
C ASN A 180 -3.66 18.70 -3.65
N LYS A 181 -3.05 17.97 -4.59
CA LYS A 181 -3.74 17.08 -5.53
C LYS A 181 -3.85 15.66 -5.01
N ILE A 182 -3.06 15.30 -3.99
CA ILE A 182 -3.12 13.96 -3.36
C ILE A 182 -4.46 13.86 -2.63
N PRO A 183 -5.30 12.85 -2.91
CA PRO A 183 -6.51 12.61 -2.14
C PRO A 183 -6.20 12.35 -0.66
N GLU A 184 -7.11 12.77 0.23
CA GLU A 184 -6.91 12.65 1.68
C GLU A 184 -6.63 11.20 2.11
N GLU A 185 -7.27 10.23 1.49
CA GLU A 185 -7.07 8.80 1.74
C GLU A 185 -5.63 8.31 1.49
N PHE A 186 -4.85 9.01 0.65
CA PHE A 186 -3.45 8.67 0.36
C PHE A 186 -2.44 9.57 1.09
N LYS A 187 -2.86 10.70 1.67
CA LYS A 187 -1.98 11.61 2.40
C LYS A 187 -1.38 11.01 3.65
N GLY A 188 -2.14 10.18 4.37
CA GLY A 188 -1.65 9.47 5.55
C GLY A 188 -0.43 8.60 5.22
N MET A 189 -0.54 7.80 4.15
CA MET A 189 0.57 6.96 3.68
C MET A 189 1.74 7.79 3.17
N PHE A 190 1.51 8.84 2.38
CA PHE A 190 2.56 9.72 1.86
C PHE A 190 3.42 10.33 2.98
N ASN A 191 2.76 10.89 4.00
CA ASN A 191 3.48 11.46 5.13
C ASN A 191 4.22 10.40 5.96
N ALA A 192 3.67 9.20 6.12
CA ALA A 192 4.34 8.11 6.82
C ALA A 192 5.57 7.61 6.06
N VAL A 193 5.51 7.54 4.73
CA VAL A 193 6.64 7.19 3.85
C VAL A 193 7.73 8.25 3.94
N TYR A 194 7.35 9.53 3.96
CA TYR A 194 8.30 10.62 4.12
C TYR A 194 9.00 10.57 5.50
N ALA A 195 8.26 10.26 6.57
CA ALA A 195 8.85 10.05 7.89
C ALA A 195 9.83 8.87 7.90
N ASP A 196 9.50 7.77 7.23
CA ASP A 196 10.38 6.60 7.12
C ASP A 196 11.69 6.93 6.41
N TYR A 197 11.63 7.73 5.34
CA TYR A 197 12.79 8.25 4.65
C TYR A 197 13.70 9.07 5.59
N TYR A 198 13.15 10.06 6.30
CA TYR A 198 13.94 10.86 7.25
C TYR A 198 14.60 10.01 8.34
N LEU A 199 13.91 8.99 8.84
CA LEU A 199 14.48 8.12 9.88
C LEU A 199 15.56 7.18 9.34
N LYS A 200 15.43 6.70 8.12
CA LYS A 200 16.38 5.73 7.56
C LYS A 200 17.60 6.37 6.95
N ARG A 201 17.45 7.45 6.18
CA ARG A 201 18.54 8.15 5.52
C ARG A 201 19.19 9.19 6.41
N ASP A 202 18.43 10.24 6.76
CA ASP A 202 18.98 11.48 7.31
C ASP A 202 19.13 11.45 8.82
N LYS A 203 18.47 10.51 9.50
CA LYS A 203 18.33 10.46 10.96
C LYS A 203 17.71 11.75 11.53
N ASP A 204 16.92 12.47 10.72
CA ASP A 204 16.25 13.71 11.07
C ASP A 204 14.96 13.42 11.84
N VAL A 205 15.10 13.26 13.15
CA VAL A 205 13.98 12.93 14.05
C VAL A 205 12.92 14.04 14.09
N PRO A 206 13.26 15.34 14.17
CA PRO A 206 12.26 16.41 14.16
C PRO A 206 11.37 16.41 12.92
N LYS A 207 11.94 16.25 11.73
CA LYS A 207 11.14 16.17 10.50
C LYS A 207 10.29 14.89 10.43
N ALA A 208 10.83 13.78 10.90
CA ALA A 208 10.06 12.53 10.98
C ALA A 208 8.84 12.66 11.91
N ILE A 209 8.99 13.34 13.05
CA ILE A 209 7.87 13.64 13.97
C ILE A 209 6.80 14.46 13.25
N GLU A 210 7.16 15.58 12.61
CA GLU A 210 6.23 16.44 11.88
C GLU A 210 5.44 15.63 10.83
N ARG A 211 6.14 14.80 10.06
CA ARG A 211 5.51 13.96 9.03
C ARG A 211 4.60 12.89 9.62
N LEU A 212 4.98 12.23 10.71
CA LEU A 212 4.12 11.24 11.36
C LEU A 212 2.88 11.86 12.02
N GLU A 213 2.99 13.05 12.60
CA GLU A 213 1.83 13.80 13.10
C GLU A 213 0.85 14.14 11.98
N ASN A 214 1.38 14.54 10.81
CA ASN A 214 0.55 14.76 9.63
C ASN A 214 -0.03 13.44 9.10
N ALA A 215 0.72 12.34 9.12
CA ALA A 215 0.19 11.02 8.73
C ALA A 215 -1.03 10.62 9.57
N LEU A 216 -0.99 10.83 10.88
CA LEU A 216 -2.10 10.48 11.78
C LEU A 216 -3.40 11.25 11.48
N LYS A 217 -3.32 12.47 10.94
CA LYS A 217 -4.51 13.25 10.59
C LYS A 217 -5.35 12.62 9.47
N PHE A 218 -4.71 11.79 8.63
CA PHE A 218 -5.29 11.19 7.43
C PHE A 218 -5.26 9.65 7.46
N THR A 219 -5.01 9.03 8.62
CA THR A 219 -4.89 7.57 8.75
C THR A 219 -6.07 7.00 9.51
N ASP A 220 -7.01 6.35 8.80
CA ASP A 220 -8.18 5.69 9.40
C ASP A 220 -7.89 4.23 9.79
N ASP A 221 -6.90 3.60 9.17
CA ASP A 221 -6.52 2.22 9.46
C ASP A 221 -5.99 2.07 10.88
N LYS A 222 -6.65 1.25 11.69
CA LYS A 222 -6.36 1.07 13.12
C LYS A 222 -4.97 0.49 13.39
N PHE A 223 -4.46 -0.35 12.48
CA PHE A 223 -3.13 -0.93 12.63
C PHE A 223 -2.06 0.14 12.46
N HIS A 224 -2.13 0.91 11.36
CA HIS A 224 -1.18 1.98 11.09
C HIS A 224 -1.30 3.12 12.10
N SER A 225 -2.51 3.55 12.47
CA SER A 225 -2.71 4.59 13.48
C SER A 225 -2.04 4.23 14.82
N ARG A 226 -2.25 3.00 15.31
CA ARG A 226 -1.59 2.55 16.55
C ARG A 226 -0.08 2.55 16.43
N ARG A 227 0.43 2.03 15.30
CA ARG A 227 1.87 1.94 15.06
C ARG A 227 2.52 3.32 14.97
N TYR A 228 1.95 4.23 14.19
CA TYR A 228 2.46 5.61 14.08
C TYR A 228 2.41 6.35 15.41
N THR A 229 1.34 6.18 16.18
CA THR A 229 1.20 6.77 17.52
C THR A 229 2.29 6.24 18.47
N TYR A 230 2.61 4.93 18.41
CA TYR A 230 3.66 4.35 19.23
C TYR A 230 5.05 4.86 18.83
N VAL A 231 5.36 4.89 17.53
CA VAL A 231 6.61 5.43 17.00
C VAL A 231 6.79 6.89 17.39
N LEU A 232 5.74 7.72 17.29
CA LEU A 232 5.78 9.12 17.76
C LEU A 232 6.10 9.22 19.24
N ALA A 233 5.51 8.37 20.07
CA ALA A 233 5.83 8.35 21.51
C ALA A 233 7.31 8.04 21.74
N GLN A 234 7.89 7.09 20.99
CA GLN A 234 9.31 6.75 21.07
C GLN A 234 10.22 7.89 20.57
N LEU A 235 9.86 8.51 19.44
CA LEU A 235 10.64 9.63 18.87
C LEU A 235 10.70 10.82 19.84
N TYR A 236 9.58 11.20 20.44
CA TYR A 236 9.55 12.25 21.46
C TYR A 236 10.34 11.86 22.71
N HIS A 237 10.28 10.59 23.13
CA HIS A 237 11.06 10.09 24.24
C HIS A 237 12.58 10.16 23.96
N GLU A 238 13.02 9.77 22.77
CA GLU A 238 14.40 9.88 22.30
C GLU A 238 14.91 11.35 22.31
N GLN A 239 14.02 12.30 21.97
CA GLN A 239 14.32 13.73 22.02
C GLN A 239 14.26 14.32 23.45
N ARG A 240 13.98 13.50 24.46
CA ARG A 240 13.73 13.91 25.86
C ARG A 240 12.55 14.86 26.04
N GLU A 241 11.65 14.87 25.07
CA GLU A 241 10.39 15.59 25.14
C GLU A 241 9.32 14.72 25.82
N TYR A 242 9.46 14.54 27.13
CA TYR A 242 8.66 13.57 27.89
C TYR A 242 7.17 13.90 27.95
N ALA A 243 6.80 15.18 27.98
CA ALA A 243 5.38 15.56 28.04
C ALA A 243 4.59 15.12 26.78
N PRO A 244 5.03 15.40 25.53
CA PRO A 244 4.39 14.81 24.34
C PRO A 244 4.56 13.28 24.28
N ALA A 245 5.69 12.68 24.64
CA ALA A 245 5.88 11.23 24.69
C ALA A 245 4.79 10.56 25.56
N MET A 246 4.61 11.04 26.80
CA MET A 246 3.56 10.53 27.71
C MET A 246 2.15 10.69 27.14
N ARG A 247 1.88 11.78 26.42
CA ARG A 247 0.58 12.02 25.77
C ARG A 247 0.31 10.96 24.70
N TYR A 248 1.29 10.63 23.87
CA TYR A 248 1.15 9.59 22.85
C TYR A 248 1.10 8.18 23.47
N TYR A 249 1.89 7.83 24.51
CA TYR A 249 1.74 6.55 25.19
C TYR A 249 0.34 6.38 25.83
N ARG A 250 -0.21 7.43 26.45
CA ARG A 250 -1.58 7.40 26.96
C ARG A 250 -2.62 7.23 25.84
N SER A 251 -2.36 7.82 24.67
CA SER A 251 -3.23 7.68 23.49
C SER A 251 -3.27 6.22 23.03
N ILE A 252 -2.12 5.54 22.93
CA ILE A 252 -2.04 4.11 22.60
C ILE A 252 -2.92 3.28 23.52
N LEU A 253 -2.89 3.51 24.85
CA LEU A 253 -3.68 2.73 25.79
C LEU A 253 -5.20 2.83 25.56
N LYS A 254 -5.66 3.93 24.94
CA LYS A 254 -7.06 4.15 24.56
C LYS A 254 -7.45 3.52 23.22
N MET A 255 -6.46 3.16 22.39
CA MET A 255 -6.69 2.61 21.04
C MET A 255 -6.91 1.08 21.03
N ASN A 256 -7.07 0.46 22.19
CA ASN A 256 -7.21 -0.98 22.36
C ASN A 256 -6.10 -1.79 21.64
N PRO A 257 -4.82 -1.57 21.98
CA PRO A 257 -3.71 -2.32 21.41
C PRO A 257 -3.71 -3.78 21.90
N ASP A 258 -2.91 -4.64 21.24
CA ASP A 258 -2.62 -5.97 21.75
C ASP A 258 -1.93 -5.93 23.12
N TYR A 259 -1.80 -7.10 23.75
CA TYR A 259 -1.23 -7.20 25.10
C TYR A 259 0.20 -6.65 25.17
N THR A 260 1.05 -7.02 24.21
CA THR A 260 2.47 -6.68 24.21
C THR A 260 2.68 -5.17 24.04
N MET A 261 2.01 -4.56 23.05
CA MET A 261 2.08 -3.10 22.87
C MET A 261 1.53 -2.35 24.07
N ARG A 262 0.42 -2.83 24.66
CA ARG A 262 -0.18 -2.24 25.88
C ARG A 262 0.78 -2.29 27.07
N PHE A 263 1.42 -3.43 27.28
CA PHE A 263 2.39 -3.63 28.36
C PHE A 263 3.58 -2.68 28.22
N ASN A 264 4.21 -2.66 27.04
CA ASN A 264 5.36 -1.80 26.78
C ASN A 264 4.99 -0.30 26.80
N ALA A 265 3.83 0.09 26.33
CA ALA A 265 3.33 1.48 26.46
C ALA A 265 3.21 1.93 27.90
N LYS A 266 2.75 1.05 28.81
CA LYS A 266 2.68 1.36 30.26
C LYS A 266 4.07 1.51 30.88
N ILE A 267 5.00 0.63 30.54
CA ILE A 267 6.40 0.72 31.03
C ILE A 267 7.04 2.01 30.54
N SER A 268 6.97 2.29 29.21
CA SER A 268 7.56 3.50 28.65
C SER A 268 6.93 4.78 29.20
N LEU A 269 5.61 4.76 29.49
CA LEU A 269 4.93 5.86 30.15
C LEU A 269 5.46 6.08 31.57
N ALA A 270 5.69 5.01 32.36
CA ALA A 270 6.23 5.11 33.71
C ALA A 270 7.66 5.64 33.67
N MET A 271 8.50 5.13 32.76
CA MET A 271 9.88 5.61 32.58
C MET A 271 9.93 7.10 32.20
N ALA A 272 9.06 7.54 31.27
CA ALA A 272 8.99 8.94 30.87
C ALA A 272 8.52 9.85 32.03
N PHE A 273 7.70 9.35 32.93
CA PHE A 273 7.24 10.09 34.10
C PHE A 273 8.35 10.23 35.15
N ASP A 274 9.08 9.15 35.44
CA ASP A 274 10.16 9.13 36.41
C ASP A 274 11.30 10.10 36.07
N VAL A 275 11.61 10.21 34.77
CA VAL A 275 12.68 11.11 34.29
C VAL A 275 12.21 12.57 34.15
N SER A 276 10.93 12.83 34.09
CA SER A 276 10.35 14.19 33.95
C SER A 276 10.10 14.89 35.29
N GLY A 277 10.12 14.16 36.42
CA GLY A 277 9.97 14.68 37.78
C GLY A 277 11.29 15.11 38.37
#